data_0675f953cf80f9134cb6f7b197b0b1dd
#
_entry.id   0675f953cf80f9134cb6f7b197b0b1dd
#
_cell.length_a   1.000
_cell.length_b   1.000
_cell.length_c   1.000
_cell.angle_alpha   90.00
_cell.angle_beta   90.00
_cell.angle_gamma   90.00
#
_symmetry.space_group_name_H-M   'P 1'
#
loop_
_entity.id
_entity.type
_entity.pdbx_description
1 polymer ?
#
loop_
_entity_poly.entity_id
_entity_poly.type
_entity_poly.pdbx_seq_one_letter_code
_entity_poly.pdbx_strand_id
1 'polypeptide(L)'
;MSRESVVTDLCVKAADLRLPDIRENDLVVIAMPVFAGRVPALAVERLRMVSPHGAKCVVVAVFGNRAYDDALLEMQDVAQEIGFRVIAAVGAVAEHSIIRKYGTARPDAEDEKTLRKFSADIMSKAETDDCTLPETPGNRPYKKPGMVPQPKGRRGCNRCGICA
;
A
#
# COMPACT_ATOMS: atom_id res chain seq x y z
N MET A 1 0.30 9.17 -25.92
CA MET A 1 1.60 9.43 -25.27
C MET A 1 1.87 8.30 -24.32
N SER A 2 3.02 7.62 -24.40
CA SER A 2 3.47 6.67 -23.38
C SER A 2 3.75 7.45 -22.10
N ARG A 3 3.04 7.15 -21.01
CA ARG A 3 3.34 7.75 -19.70
C ARG A 3 4.51 6.99 -19.10
N GLU A 4 5.58 7.68 -18.81
CA GLU A 4 6.72 7.13 -18.08
C GLU A 4 6.30 6.92 -16.61
N SER A 5 6.59 5.74 -16.07
CA SER A 5 6.33 5.45 -14.66
C SER A 5 7.65 5.22 -13.93
N VAL A 6 7.77 5.82 -12.75
CA VAL A 6 8.91 5.62 -11.85
C VAL A 6 8.41 4.84 -10.64
N VAL A 7 9.15 3.80 -10.25
CA VAL A 7 8.84 2.99 -9.05
C VAL A 7 9.85 3.33 -7.96
N THR A 8 9.34 3.67 -6.78
CA THR A 8 10.15 3.87 -5.58
C THR A 8 9.84 2.76 -4.58
N ASP A 9 10.84 1.94 -4.26
CA ASP A 9 10.72 0.91 -3.23
C ASP A 9 10.98 1.50 -1.85
N LEU A 10 9.96 1.50 -1.00
CA LEU A 10 10.05 1.94 0.39
C LEU A 10 10.66 0.88 1.32
N CYS A 11 10.98 -0.33 0.84
CA CYS A 11 11.54 -1.41 1.65
C CYS A 11 13.07 -1.48 1.63
N VAL A 12 13.73 -0.68 0.78
CA VAL A 12 15.21 -0.62 0.69
C VAL A 12 15.84 -0.15 2.00
N LYS A 13 17.15 -0.32 2.16
CA LYS A 13 17.90 0.24 3.30
C LYS A 13 17.77 1.77 3.29
N ALA A 14 17.75 2.40 4.47
CA ALA A 14 17.61 3.85 4.59
C ALA A 14 18.66 4.63 3.78
N ALA A 15 19.90 4.12 3.69
CA ALA A 15 20.97 4.73 2.90
C ALA A 15 20.72 4.71 1.39
N ASP A 16 19.92 3.76 0.90
CA ASP A 16 19.61 3.56 -0.51
C ASP A 16 18.27 4.18 -0.92
N LEU A 17 17.48 4.66 0.05
CA LEU A 17 16.19 5.28 -0.22
C LEU A 17 16.35 6.55 -1.03
N ARG A 18 15.70 6.60 -2.17
CA ARG A 18 15.57 7.79 -3.01
C ARG A 18 14.11 8.10 -3.17
N LEU A 19 13.68 9.21 -2.57
CA LEU A 19 12.31 9.67 -2.70
C LEU A 19 12.10 10.30 -4.07
N PRO A 20 10.91 10.11 -4.68
CA PRO A 20 10.61 10.69 -5.98
C PRO A 20 10.43 12.21 -5.87
N ASP A 21 10.78 12.92 -6.93
CA ASP A 21 10.39 14.32 -7.13
C ASP A 21 8.98 14.32 -7.73
N ILE A 22 7.97 14.58 -6.87
CA ILE A 22 6.57 14.54 -7.25
C ILE A 22 6.12 15.96 -7.60
N ARG A 23 5.37 16.10 -8.69
CA ARG A 23 4.78 17.33 -9.16
C ARG A 23 3.26 17.30 -9.00
N GLU A 24 2.64 18.46 -8.92
CA GLU A 24 1.19 18.60 -8.76
C GLU A 24 0.36 17.80 -9.78
N ASN A 25 0.83 17.70 -11.01
CA ASN A 25 0.14 17.01 -12.11
C ASN A 25 0.47 15.52 -12.20
N ASP A 26 1.27 14.97 -11.29
CA ASP A 26 1.57 13.55 -11.26
C ASP A 26 0.40 12.78 -10.62
N LEU A 27 0.22 11.54 -11.09
CA LEU A 27 -0.65 10.56 -10.43
C LEU A 27 0.23 9.55 -9.70
N VAL A 28 0.11 9.52 -8.38
CA VAL A 28 0.92 8.64 -7.52
C VAL A 28 0.11 7.44 -7.06
N VAL A 29 0.65 6.24 -7.23
CA VAL A 29 0.08 5.02 -6.66
C VAL A 29 0.87 4.64 -5.42
N ILE A 30 0.21 4.64 -4.25
CA ILE A 30 0.80 4.24 -2.97
C ILE A 30 0.29 2.83 -2.67
N ALA A 31 1.15 1.82 -2.84
CA ALA A 31 0.79 0.43 -2.58
C ALA A 31 1.55 -0.11 -1.37
N MET A 32 0.83 -0.70 -0.42
CA MET A 32 1.42 -1.29 0.79
C MET A 32 0.79 -2.64 1.12
N PRO A 33 1.56 -3.58 1.70
CA PRO A 33 1.02 -4.83 2.22
C PRO A 33 0.25 -4.60 3.51
N VAL A 34 -0.69 -5.51 3.79
CA VAL A 34 -1.45 -5.51 5.05
C VAL A 34 -0.83 -6.48 6.04
N PHE A 35 -0.39 -5.99 7.18
CA PHE A 35 0.15 -6.77 8.29
C PHE A 35 -0.72 -6.61 9.54
N ALA A 36 -1.37 -7.69 9.96
CA ALA A 36 -2.28 -7.70 11.11
C ALA A 36 -3.42 -6.64 11.04
N GLY A 37 -3.88 -6.34 9.84
CA GLY A 37 -4.96 -5.36 9.58
C GLY A 37 -4.51 -3.89 9.55
N ARG A 38 -3.21 -3.65 9.52
CA ARG A 38 -2.57 -2.32 9.45
C ARG A 38 -1.50 -2.31 8.36
N VAL A 39 -1.02 -1.15 7.99
CA VAL A 39 0.15 -1.01 7.12
C VAL A 39 1.46 -1.03 7.91
N PRO A 40 2.61 -1.42 7.30
CA PRO A 40 3.90 -1.43 7.98
C PRO A 40 4.31 -0.02 8.46
N ALA A 41 4.59 0.12 9.76
CA ALA A 41 4.95 1.42 10.35
C ALA A 41 6.14 2.08 9.64
N LEU A 42 7.18 1.31 9.28
CA LEU A 42 8.33 1.81 8.53
C LEU A 42 7.94 2.41 7.17
N ALA A 43 6.99 1.80 6.46
CA ALA A 43 6.51 2.32 5.18
C ALA A 43 5.75 3.64 5.37
N VAL A 44 4.96 3.75 6.44
CA VAL A 44 4.28 4.99 6.82
C VAL A 44 5.27 6.11 7.16
N GLU A 45 6.29 5.81 7.97
CA GLU A 45 7.35 6.77 8.32
C GLU A 45 8.05 7.31 7.05
N ARG A 46 8.37 6.43 6.10
CA ARG A 46 9.02 6.82 4.85
C ARG A 46 8.09 7.55 3.89
N LEU A 47 6.83 7.17 3.85
CA LEU A 47 5.83 7.91 3.08
C LEU A 47 5.69 9.36 3.59
N ARG A 48 5.77 9.58 4.91
CA ARG A 48 5.74 10.93 5.50
C ARG A 48 6.94 11.82 5.13
N MET A 49 7.99 11.24 4.59
CA MET A 49 9.15 12.00 4.09
C MET A 49 8.94 12.51 2.65
N VAL A 50 7.87 12.08 1.98
CA VAL A 50 7.55 12.50 0.61
C VAL A 50 6.89 13.87 0.62
N SER A 51 7.21 14.70 -0.38
CA SER A 51 6.58 16.00 -0.60
C SER A 51 5.61 15.91 -1.79
N PRO A 52 4.30 15.80 -1.56
CA PRO A 52 3.33 15.50 -2.62
C PRO A 52 2.92 16.70 -3.48
N HIS A 53 3.16 17.94 -3.04
CA HIS A 53 2.79 19.17 -3.75
C HIS A 53 1.35 19.23 -4.28
N GLY A 54 0.41 18.57 -3.57
CA GLY A 54 -1.00 18.51 -3.99
C GLY A 54 -1.30 17.50 -5.10
N ALA A 55 -0.37 16.64 -5.45
CA ALA A 55 -0.57 15.60 -6.46
C ALA A 55 -1.75 14.67 -6.12
N LYS A 56 -2.43 14.17 -7.15
CA LYS A 56 -3.46 13.15 -7.00
C LYS A 56 -2.81 11.82 -6.64
N CYS A 57 -3.45 11.06 -5.74
CA CYS A 57 -2.97 9.71 -5.44
C CYS A 57 -4.08 8.66 -5.35
N VAL A 58 -3.66 7.43 -5.51
CA VAL A 58 -4.44 6.21 -5.30
C VAL A 58 -3.78 5.40 -4.21
N VAL A 59 -4.53 4.97 -3.21
CA VAL A 59 -4.03 4.08 -2.17
C VAL A 59 -4.43 2.63 -2.46
N VAL A 60 -3.49 1.69 -2.36
CA VAL A 60 -3.70 0.28 -2.68
C VAL A 60 -3.24 -0.58 -1.51
N ALA A 61 -4.18 -1.25 -0.84
CA ALA A 61 -3.87 -2.22 0.19
C ALA A 61 -3.78 -3.63 -0.43
N VAL A 62 -2.59 -4.23 -0.42
CA VAL A 62 -2.37 -5.60 -0.90
C VAL A 62 -2.49 -6.58 0.26
N PHE A 63 -3.44 -7.51 0.19
CA PHE A 63 -3.74 -8.38 1.32
C PHE A 63 -3.99 -9.83 0.92
N GLY A 64 -3.77 -10.74 1.88
CA GLY A 64 -3.84 -12.19 1.69
C GLY A 64 -5.26 -12.77 1.73
N ASN A 65 -6.24 -12.16 1.10
CA ASN A 65 -7.63 -12.63 0.95
C ASN A 65 -8.37 -13.00 2.27
N ARG A 66 -7.93 -12.45 3.41
CA ARG A 66 -8.63 -12.62 4.68
C ARG A 66 -9.40 -11.35 5.05
N ALA A 67 -8.68 -10.29 5.36
CA ALA A 67 -9.21 -8.96 5.62
C ALA A 67 -8.06 -7.94 5.54
N TYR A 68 -8.34 -6.71 5.16
CA TYR A 68 -7.38 -5.59 5.24
C TYR A 68 -7.67 -4.68 6.45
N ASP A 69 -8.75 -4.97 7.20
CA ASP A 69 -9.18 -4.23 8.40
C ASP A 69 -9.08 -2.70 8.18
N ASP A 70 -8.22 -2.01 8.93
CA ASP A 70 -8.08 -0.55 8.87
C ASP A 70 -6.94 -0.08 7.94
N ALA A 71 -6.20 -1.00 7.30
CA ALA A 71 -5.01 -0.63 6.52
C ALA A 71 -5.29 0.35 5.39
N LEU A 72 -6.39 0.17 4.67
CA LEU A 72 -6.75 1.03 3.54
C LEU A 72 -7.12 2.43 4.02
N LEU A 73 -7.88 2.53 5.12
CA LEU A 73 -8.25 3.78 5.75
C LEU A 73 -7.02 4.51 6.32
N GLU A 74 -6.10 3.78 6.96
CA GLU A 74 -4.84 4.34 7.46
C GLU A 74 -3.99 4.92 6.33
N MET A 75 -3.89 4.23 5.19
CA MET A 75 -3.18 4.76 4.02
C MET A 75 -3.80 6.05 3.51
N GLN A 76 -5.13 6.09 3.43
CA GLN A 76 -5.87 7.28 3.01
C GLN A 76 -5.59 8.45 3.95
N ASP A 77 -5.69 8.25 5.27
CA ASP A 77 -5.49 9.29 6.26
C ASP A 77 -4.05 9.83 6.20
N VAL A 78 -3.05 8.96 6.12
CA VAL A 78 -1.64 9.36 6.00
C VAL A 78 -1.39 10.13 4.71
N ALA A 79 -1.93 9.66 3.59
CA ALA A 79 -1.76 10.34 2.31
C ALA A 79 -2.36 11.77 2.34
N GLN A 80 -3.54 11.93 2.94
CA GLN A 80 -4.16 13.24 3.11
C GLN A 80 -3.38 14.12 4.09
N GLU A 81 -2.93 13.57 5.22
CA GLU A 81 -2.13 14.28 6.23
C GLU A 81 -0.89 14.95 5.62
N ILE A 82 -0.22 14.27 4.70
CA ILE A 82 0.98 14.80 4.05
C ILE A 82 0.71 15.67 2.83
N GLY A 83 -0.56 15.80 2.40
CA GLY A 83 -0.99 16.74 1.36
C GLY A 83 -1.26 16.15 -0.02
N PHE A 84 -1.44 14.83 -0.15
CA PHE A 84 -2.00 14.23 -1.37
C PHE A 84 -3.51 14.46 -1.49
N ARG A 85 -4.00 14.51 -2.72
CA ARG A 85 -5.42 14.43 -3.05
C ARG A 85 -5.77 12.98 -3.38
N VAL A 86 -6.33 12.24 -2.40
CA VAL A 86 -6.70 10.84 -2.60
C VAL A 86 -7.96 10.75 -3.47
N ILE A 87 -7.85 10.19 -4.67
CA ILE A 87 -8.94 10.07 -5.63
C ILE A 87 -9.53 8.66 -5.72
N ALA A 88 -8.81 7.64 -5.28
CA ALA A 88 -9.28 6.26 -5.25
C ALA A 88 -8.59 5.46 -4.14
N ALA A 89 -9.30 4.42 -3.66
CA ALA A 89 -8.81 3.45 -2.69
C ALA A 89 -9.13 2.04 -3.20
N VAL A 90 -8.14 1.16 -3.26
CA VAL A 90 -8.24 -0.18 -3.85
C VAL A 90 -7.75 -1.24 -2.88
N GLY A 91 -8.55 -2.28 -2.65
CA GLY A 91 -8.11 -3.52 -2.01
C GLY A 91 -7.69 -4.53 -3.08
N ALA A 92 -6.44 -4.92 -3.11
CA ALA A 92 -5.90 -5.89 -4.06
C ALA A 92 -5.60 -7.22 -3.36
N VAL A 93 -6.18 -8.31 -3.87
CA VAL A 93 -5.98 -9.65 -3.30
C VAL A 93 -4.68 -10.24 -3.82
N ALA A 94 -3.92 -10.88 -2.91
CA ALA A 94 -2.76 -11.71 -3.23
C ALA A 94 -2.78 -12.99 -2.39
N GLU A 95 -1.95 -13.97 -2.72
CA GLU A 95 -1.78 -15.15 -1.87
C GLU A 95 -1.24 -14.73 -0.50
N HIS A 96 -1.82 -15.31 0.57
CA HIS A 96 -1.41 -14.99 1.93
C HIS A 96 -0.01 -15.51 2.23
N SER A 97 0.90 -14.64 2.62
CA SER A 97 2.33 -14.94 2.80
C SER A 97 2.63 -16.04 3.83
N ILE A 98 1.80 -16.17 4.88
CA ILE A 98 2.00 -17.16 5.97
C ILE A 98 1.09 -18.38 5.78
N ILE A 99 -0.20 -18.15 5.51
CA ILE A 99 -1.21 -19.22 5.41
C ILE A 99 -1.65 -19.32 3.94
N ARG A 100 -0.83 -19.94 3.12
CA ARG A 100 -0.95 -19.96 1.65
C ARG A 100 -2.26 -20.54 1.10
N LYS A 101 -3.04 -21.26 1.91
CA LYS A 101 -4.40 -21.72 1.55
C LYS A 101 -5.40 -20.56 1.37
N TYR A 102 -5.11 -19.36 1.88
CA TYR A 102 -5.92 -18.19 1.64
C TYR A 102 -5.40 -17.46 0.39
N GLY A 103 -6.28 -17.27 -0.56
CA GLY A 103 -5.93 -16.63 -1.83
C GLY A 103 -4.88 -17.41 -2.63
N THR A 104 -4.86 -18.74 -2.55
CA THR A 104 -3.94 -19.59 -3.33
C THR A 104 -3.99 -19.20 -4.81
N ALA A 105 -2.82 -19.05 -5.42
CA ALA A 105 -2.65 -18.63 -6.80
C ALA A 105 -3.26 -17.25 -7.16
N ARG A 106 -3.54 -16.39 -6.16
CA ARG A 106 -3.97 -15.00 -6.40
C ARG A 106 -2.77 -14.05 -6.42
N PRO A 107 -2.75 -13.01 -7.29
CA PRO A 107 -3.84 -12.65 -8.21
C PRO A 107 -3.96 -13.62 -9.38
N ASP A 108 -5.19 -13.90 -9.79
CA ASP A 108 -5.54 -14.71 -10.96
C ASP A 108 -5.98 -13.84 -12.16
N ALA A 109 -6.42 -14.46 -13.25
CA ALA A 109 -6.83 -13.75 -14.46
C ALA A 109 -8.06 -12.82 -14.23
N GLU A 110 -8.97 -13.19 -13.32
CA GLU A 110 -10.11 -12.32 -13.00
C GLU A 110 -9.69 -11.14 -12.14
N ASP A 111 -8.72 -11.32 -11.25
CA ASP A 111 -8.09 -10.21 -10.51
C ASP A 111 -7.41 -9.25 -11.47
N GLU A 112 -6.63 -9.78 -12.41
CA GLU A 112 -5.94 -8.96 -13.41
C GLU A 112 -6.94 -8.15 -14.23
N LYS A 113 -8.01 -8.75 -14.70
CA LYS A 113 -9.08 -8.09 -15.44
C LYS A 113 -9.74 -6.98 -14.61
N THR A 114 -10.00 -7.27 -13.33
CA THR A 114 -10.60 -6.31 -12.39
C THR A 114 -9.65 -5.12 -12.15
N LEU A 115 -8.37 -5.38 -11.91
CA LEU A 115 -7.36 -4.34 -11.69
C LEU A 115 -7.14 -3.49 -12.95
N ARG A 116 -7.20 -4.09 -14.15
CA ARG A 116 -7.16 -3.33 -15.41
C ARG A 116 -8.35 -2.40 -15.56
N LYS A 117 -9.56 -2.86 -15.18
CA LYS A 117 -10.75 -2.01 -15.16
C LYS A 117 -10.58 -0.85 -14.18
N PHE A 118 -10.18 -1.13 -12.92
CA PHE A 118 -9.91 -0.09 -11.94
C PHE A 118 -8.86 0.92 -12.44
N SER A 119 -7.81 0.44 -13.10
CA SER A 119 -6.80 1.32 -13.68
C SER A 119 -7.41 2.28 -14.73
N ALA A 120 -8.29 1.78 -15.59
CA ALA A 120 -8.96 2.62 -16.60
C ALA A 120 -9.88 3.66 -15.94
N ASP A 121 -10.69 3.25 -14.95
CA ASP A 121 -11.60 4.13 -14.21
C ASP A 121 -10.82 5.22 -13.44
N ILE A 122 -9.71 4.84 -12.78
CA ILE A 122 -8.81 5.76 -12.08
C ILE A 122 -8.17 6.76 -13.03
N MET A 123 -7.69 6.30 -14.19
CA MET A 123 -7.09 7.18 -15.18
C MET A 123 -8.10 8.21 -15.72
N SER A 124 -9.35 7.78 -15.98
CA SER A 124 -10.42 8.67 -16.37
C SER A 124 -10.73 9.71 -15.29
N LYS A 125 -10.83 9.27 -14.02
CA LYS A 125 -11.05 10.17 -12.88
C LYS A 125 -9.88 11.15 -12.69
N ALA A 126 -8.64 10.69 -12.89
CA ALA A 126 -7.46 11.53 -12.75
C ALA A 126 -7.39 12.67 -13.79
N GLU A 127 -8.02 12.51 -14.94
CA GLU A 127 -8.11 13.53 -15.99
C GLU A 127 -9.18 14.60 -15.70
N THR A 128 -10.04 14.37 -14.70
CA THR A 128 -11.05 15.32 -14.26
C THR A 128 -10.57 16.09 -13.03
N ASP A 129 -11.26 17.19 -12.68
CA ASP A 129 -11.05 17.90 -11.42
C ASP A 129 -11.81 17.26 -10.24
N ASP A 130 -12.42 16.08 -10.46
CA ASP A 130 -13.08 15.34 -9.41
C ASP A 130 -12.07 14.74 -8.43
N CYS A 131 -11.89 15.42 -7.33
CA CYS A 131 -11.09 14.96 -6.18
C CYS A 131 -11.98 14.48 -5.03
N THR A 132 -13.20 14.01 -5.32
CA THR A 132 -14.08 13.45 -4.31
C THR A 132 -13.36 12.30 -3.59
N LEU A 133 -13.23 12.45 -2.29
CA LEU A 133 -12.57 11.47 -1.42
C LEU A 133 -13.37 10.16 -1.44
N PRO A 134 -12.74 9.01 -1.69
CA PRO A 134 -13.45 7.74 -1.64
C PRO A 134 -13.91 7.41 -0.21
N GLU A 135 -15.09 6.85 -0.09
CA GLU A 135 -15.53 6.25 1.17
C GLU A 135 -14.75 4.95 1.39
N THR A 136 -13.83 4.97 2.36
CA THR A 136 -12.89 3.87 2.60
C THR A 136 -13.28 3.12 3.87
N PRO A 137 -13.52 1.82 3.80
CA PRO A 137 -13.82 1.00 4.98
C PRO A 137 -12.68 1.00 6.00
N GLY A 138 -13.04 1.00 7.27
CA GLY A 138 -12.12 0.97 8.40
C GLY A 138 -12.69 1.65 9.63
N ASN A 139 -11.95 1.64 10.72
CA ASN A 139 -12.37 2.21 11.99
C ASN A 139 -11.35 3.24 12.48
N ARG A 140 -11.86 4.28 13.14
CA ARG A 140 -11.04 5.22 13.93
C ARG A 140 -11.53 5.20 15.38
N PRO A 141 -10.68 4.92 16.37
CA PRO A 141 -9.23 4.64 16.25
C PRO A 141 -8.95 3.30 15.58
N TYR A 142 -7.83 3.22 14.87
CA TYR A 142 -7.42 1.99 14.19
C TYR A 142 -7.22 0.82 15.15
N LYS A 143 -7.40 -0.38 14.63
CA LYS A 143 -7.10 -1.62 15.33
C LYS A 143 -5.69 -1.59 15.93
N LYS A 144 -5.59 -1.90 17.22
CA LYS A 144 -4.29 -2.04 17.85
C LYS A 144 -3.59 -3.27 17.30
N PRO A 145 -2.28 -3.19 16.96
CA PRO A 145 -1.53 -4.37 16.57
C PRO A 145 -1.67 -5.45 17.65
N GLY A 146 -2.05 -6.64 17.24
CA GLY A 146 -2.02 -7.79 18.16
C GLY A 146 -0.58 -8.07 18.60
N MET A 147 -0.41 -8.80 19.71
CA MET A 147 0.91 -9.25 20.13
C MET A 147 1.47 -10.18 19.06
N VAL A 148 2.45 -9.70 18.30
CA VAL A 148 3.19 -10.54 17.35
C VAL A 148 4.31 -11.22 18.14
N PRO A 149 4.31 -12.56 18.27
CA PRO A 149 5.42 -13.26 18.89
C PRO A 149 6.72 -12.93 18.17
N GLN A 150 7.68 -12.34 18.88
CA GLN A 150 9.00 -12.11 18.32
C GLN A 150 9.71 -13.45 18.13
N PRO A 151 10.23 -13.74 16.92
CA PRO A 151 11.02 -14.95 16.71
C PRO A 151 12.27 -14.90 17.61
N LYS A 152 12.46 -15.97 18.39
CA LYS A 152 13.65 -16.12 19.24
C LYS A 152 14.58 -17.14 18.60
N GLY A 153 15.83 -16.79 18.42
CA GLY A 153 16.87 -17.73 17.99
C GLY A 153 16.95 -18.93 18.96
N ARG A 154 16.97 -20.14 18.41
CA ARG A 154 17.20 -21.38 19.19
C ARG A 154 18.68 -21.71 19.31
N ARG A 155 19.05 -22.59 20.27
CA ARG A 155 20.39 -23.21 20.30
C ARG A 155 20.65 -23.86 18.92
N GLY A 156 21.77 -23.55 18.30
CA GLY A 156 22.12 -23.98 16.92
C GLY A 156 21.76 -22.99 15.81
N CYS A 157 21.23 -21.82 16.14
CA CYS A 157 21.05 -20.76 15.16
C CYS A 157 22.43 -20.27 14.65
N ASN A 158 22.68 -20.42 13.34
CA ASN A 158 23.89 -19.97 12.67
C ASN A 158 23.81 -18.53 12.15
N ARG A 159 22.72 -17.80 12.45
CA ARG A 159 22.46 -16.43 12.02
C ARG A 159 22.45 -16.24 10.49
N CYS A 160 21.97 -17.24 9.74
CA CYS A 160 21.93 -17.17 8.26
C CYS A 160 20.93 -16.14 7.69
N GLY A 161 20.09 -15.51 8.51
CA GLY A 161 19.14 -14.49 8.08
C GLY A 161 17.86 -14.99 7.41
N ILE A 162 17.67 -16.31 7.25
CA ILE A 162 16.50 -16.89 6.54
C ILE A 162 15.18 -16.59 7.26
N CYS A 163 15.19 -16.38 8.57
CA CYS A 163 13.99 -16.12 9.37
C CYS A 163 13.89 -14.66 9.87
N ALA A 164 14.66 -13.76 9.29
CA ALA A 164 14.65 -12.34 9.62
C ALA A 164 13.72 -11.55 8.69
#